data_0601df32dff1b8ba905301eba568edbd
#
_entry.id   0601df32dff1b8ba905301eba568edbd
#
_cell.length_a   1.000
_cell.length_b   1.000
_cell.length_c   1.000
_cell.angle_alpha   90.00
_cell.angle_beta   90.00
_cell.angle_gamma   90.00
#
_symmetry.space_group_name_H-M   'P 1'
#
loop_
_entity.id
_entity.type
_entity.pdbx_description
1 polymer ?
#
loop_
_entity_poly.entity_id
_entity_poly.type
_entity_poly.pdbx_seq_one_letter_code
_entity_poly.pdbx_strand_id
1 'polypeptide(L)'
;ISLAEVHDATAIGEIVQSENLGFCAFGEGGPLAERGDTTIGGRIPINTSGGLESKGHPIGATGLGQLHELVVQLRGEAGARQVQGARLAIAENGGGLFGIEEAVAAITILGR
;
A
#
# COMPACT_ATOMS: atom_id res chain seq x y z
N ILE A 1 8.61 8.54 -1.99
CA ILE A 1 8.15 7.23 -1.44
C ILE A 1 8.67 6.14 -2.35
N SER A 2 9.24 5.09 -1.78
CA SER A 2 9.80 3.94 -2.52
C SER A 2 8.76 2.83 -2.70
N LEU A 3 7.83 2.68 -1.77
CA LEU A 3 6.75 1.70 -1.80
C LEU A 3 5.64 2.09 -0.84
N ALA A 4 4.48 1.46 -1.00
CA ALA A 4 3.32 1.66 -0.14
C ALA A 4 2.64 0.34 0.24
N GLU A 5 2.05 0.29 1.42
CA GLU A 5 1.02 -0.67 1.81
C GLU A 5 -0.27 0.12 2.05
N VAL A 6 -1.34 -0.22 1.35
CA VAL A 6 -2.63 0.47 1.45
C VAL A 6 -3.73 -0.50 1.86
N HIS A 7 -4.84 0.03 2.35
CA HIS A 7 -6.00 -0.76 2.78
C HIS A 7 -6.81 -1.21 1.56
N ASP A 8 -6.42 -2.31 0.97
CA ASP A 8 -7.06 -2.94 -0.19
C ASP A 8 -8.11 -3.98 0.24
N ALA A 9 -9.10 -3.57 1.02
CA ALA A 9 -10.24 -4.43 1.34
C ALA A 9 -11.00 -4.86 0.07
N THR A 10 -10.84 -4.12 -1.01
CA THR A 10 -11.28 -4.41 -2.37
C THR A 10 -10.25 -3.91 -3.37
N ALA A 11 -10.19 -4.46 -4.58
CA ALA A 11 -9.28 -4.01 -5.64
C ALA A 11 -9.47 -2.52 -5.99
N ILE A 12 -10.70 -2.02 -5.97
CA ILE A 12 -10.97 -0.60 -6.18
C ILE A 12 -10.39 0.27 -5.05
N GLY A 13 -10.28 -0.26 -3.83
CA GLY A 13 -9.64 0.41 -2.71
C GLY A 13 -8.19 0.77 -3.02
N GLU A 14 -7.40 -0.16 -3.53
CA GLU A 14 -6.00 0.11 -3.93
C GLU A 14 -5.91 1.21 -4.98
N ILE A 15 -6.80 1.18 -6.00
CA ILE A 15 -6.86 2.20 -7.05
C ILE A 15 -7.15 3.58 -6.46
N VAL A 16 -8.16 3.69 -5.60
CA VAL A 16 -8.57 4.94 -4.97
C VAL A 16 -7.47 5.47 -4.04
N GLN A 17 -6.86 4.61 -3.24
CA GLN A 17 -5.78 5.03 -2.34
C GLN A 17 -4.51 5.46 -3.10
N SER A 18 -4.24 4.88 -4.27
CA SER A 18 -3.16 5.34 -5.15
C SER A 18 -3.34 6.80 -5.58
N GLU A 19 -4.58 7.21 -5.83
CA GLU A 19 -4.95 8.58 -6.18
C GLU A 19 -4.90 9.49 -4.94
N ASN A 20 -5.51 9.06 -3.83
CA ASN A 20 -5.57 9.82 -2.57
C ASN A 20 -4.17 10.12 -2.01
N LEU A 21 -3.25 9.18 -2.12
CA LEU A 21 -1.85 9.34 -1.70
C LEU A 21 -1.00 10.14 -2.70
N GLY A 22 -1.58 10.54 -3.83
CA GLY A 22 -0.91 11.37 -4.83
C GLY A 22 0.12 10.62 -5.68
N PHE A 23 0.01 9.30 -5.80
CA PHE A 23 0.88 8.52 -6.69
C PHE A 23 0.55 8.74 -8.17
N CYS A 24 -0.67 9.17 -8.44
CA CYS A 24 -1.15 9.61 -9.75
C CYS A 24 -2.26 10.65 -9.59
N ALA A 25 -2.70 11.24 -10.70
CA ALA A 25 -3.85 12.13 -10.69
C ALA A 25 -5.16 11.34 -10.47
N PHE A 26 -6.21 12.04 -10.03
CA PHE A 26 -7.53 11.44 -9.89
C PHE A 26 -8.04 10.92 -11.25
N GLY A 27 -8.56 9.69 -11.26
CA GLY A 27 -8.98 8.97 -12.45
C GLY A 27 -7.87 8.17 -13.14
N GLU A 28 -6.61 8.27 -12.67
CA GLU A 28 -5.45 7.62 -13.27
C GLU A 28 -4.96 6.36 -12.52
N GLY A 29 -5.59 6.01 -11.41
CA GLY A 29 -5.18 4.86 -10.61
C GLY A 29 -5.31 3.53 -11.36
N GLY A 30 -6.40 3.33 -12.11
CA GLY A 30 -6.57 2.17 -12.97
C GLY A 30 -5.49 2.06 -14.06
N PRO A 31 -5.29 3.09 -14.88
CA PRO A 31 -4.18 3.14 -15.85
C PRO A 31 -2.80 2.95 -15.22
N LEU A 32 -2.56 3.46 -14.00
CA LEU A 32 -1.31 3.26 -13.27
C LEU A 32 -1.07 1.76 -13.00
N ALA A 33 -2.09 1.07 -12.49
CA ALA A 33 -2.04 -0.36 -12.21
C ALA A 33 -1.89 -1.19 -13.51
N GLU A 34 -2.65 -0.85 -14.55
CA GLU A 34 -2.62 -1.54 -15.86
C GLU A 34 -1.23 -1.50 -16.51
N ARG A 35 -0.50 -0.40 -16.38
CA ARG A 35 0.88 -0.29 -16.86
C ARG A 35 1.90 -1.09 -16.05
N GLY A 36 1.50 -1.67 -14.92
CA GLY A 36 2.41 -2.38 -14.02
C GLY A 36 3.25 -1.46 -13.13
N ASP A 37 2.93 -0.19 -13.06
CA ASP A 37 3.66 0.78 -12.23
C ASP A 37 3.60 0.46 -10.73
N THR A 38 2.55 -0.27 -10.29
CA THR A 38 2.33 -0.65 -8.89
C THR A 38 2.89 -2.03 -8.54
N THR A 39 3.44 -2.76 -9.51
CA THR A 39 4.05 -4.07 -9.26
C THR A 39 5.45 -3.94 -8.64
N ILE A 40 5.99 -5.05 -8.10
CA ILE A 40 7.39 -5.11 -7.65
C ILE A 40 8.29 -4.84 -8.85
N GLY A 41 9.15 -3.82 -8.74
CA GLY A 41 9.97 -3.34 -9.85
C GLY A 41 9.33 -2.22 -10.68
N GLY A 42 8.07 -1.90 -10.46
CA GLY A 42 7.40 -0.76 -11.04
C GLY A 42 7.81 0.57 -10.41
N ARG A 43 7.20 1.65 -10.86
CA ARG A 43 7.51 3.02 -10.42
C ARG A 43 7.20 3.28 -8.94
N ILE A 44 6.09 2.72 -8.46
CA ILE A 44 5.62 2.83 -7.07
C ILE A 44 4.98 1.50 -6.64
N PRO A 45 5.76 0.51 -6.20
CA PRO A 45 5.23 -0.76 -5.73
C PRO A 45 4.22 -0.56 -4.60
N ILE A 46 3.05 -1.16 -4.74
CA ILE A 46 1.97 -1.09 -3.76
C ILE A 46 1.62 -2.52 -3.32
N ASN A 47 1.38 -2.70 -2.02
CA ASN A 47 0.97 -3.98 -1.43
C ASN A 47 1.91 -5.13 -1.80
N THR A 48 3.21 -4.92 -1.64
CA THR A 48 4.24 -5.95 -1.88
C THR A 48 4.07 -7.18 -1.00
N SER A 49 3.36 -7.02 0.14
CA SER A 49 2.97 -8.12 1.03
C SER A 49 1.92 -9.07 0.42
N GLY A 50 1.26 -8.66 -0.66
CA GLY A 50 0.08 -9.28 -1.24
C GLY A 50 -1.23 -8.59 -0.84
N GLY A 51 -1.16 -7.59 0.04
CA GLY A 51 -2.32 -6.84 0.50
C GLY A 51 -3.36 -7.67 1.26
N LEU A 52 -4.49 -7.06 1.59
CA LEU A 52 -5.59 -7.71 2.29
C LEU A 52 -6.27 -8.76 1.41
N GLU A 53 -6.36 -8.50 0.10
CA GLU A 53 -7.01 -9.43 -0.84
C GLU A 53 -6.29 -10.77 -0.95
N SER A 54 -4.96 -10.79 -0.88
CA SER A 54 -4.19 -12.04 -1.02
C SER A 54 -3.89 -12.72 0.31
N LYS A 55 -3.57 -11.97 1.38
CA LYS A 55 -3.16 -12.55 2.68
C LYS A 55 -4.25 -12.52 3.75
N GLY A 56 -5.41 -11.92 3.45
CA GLY A 56 -6.52 -11.79 4.38
C GLY A 56 -6.50 -10.49 5.19
N HIS A 57 -7.63 -10.20 5.84
CA HIS A 57 -7.86 -8.97 6.59
C HIS A 57 -8.24 -9.25 8.05
N PRO A 58 -7.30 -9.66 8.92
CA PRO A 58 -7.55 -9.72 10.35
C PRO A 58 -7.58 -8.31 10.92
N ILE A 59 -8.78 -7.78 11.20
CA ILE A 59 -9.05 -6.36 11.48
C ILE A 59 -8.07 -5.76 12.51
N GLY A 60 -7.82 -6.44 13.62
CA GLY A 60 -6.91 -5.98 14.66
C GLY A 60 -5.42 -6.10 14.33
N ALA A 61 -5.04 -6.77 13.25
CA ALA A 61 -3.66 -7.06 12.89
C ALA A 61 -3.23 -6.48 11.54
N THR A 62 -4.16 -6.06 10.69
CA THR A 62 -3.87 -5.57 9.33
C THR A 62 -2.85 -4.43 9.33
N GLY A 63 -3.07 -3.39 10.13
CA GLY A 63 -2.15 -2.26 10.20
C GLY A 63 -0.75 -2.66 10.66
N LEU A 64 -0.66 -3.58 11.63
CA LEU A 64 0.63 -4.13 12.06
C LEU A 64 1.30 -4.96 10.95
N GLY A 65 0.52 -5.70 10.17
CA GLY A 65 1.01 -6.44 9.01
C GLY A 65 1.58 -5.52 7.92
N GLN A 66 0.93 -4.40 7.65
CA GLN A 66 1.45 -3.36 6.74
C GLN A 66 2.80 -2.81 7.25
N LEU A 67 2.87 -2.41 8.52
CA LEU A 67 4.11 -1.90 9.12
C LEU A 67 5.22 -2.95 9.12
N HIS A 68 4.90 -4.22 9.39
CA HIS A 68 5.85 -5.31 9.32
C HIS A 68 6.47 -5.43 7.91
N GLU A 69 5.64 -5.45 6.86
CA GLU A 69 6.16 -5.49 5.49
C GLU A 69 7.06 -4.31 5.18
N LEU A 70 6.65 -3.09 5.53
CA LEU A 70 7.46 -1.89 5.29
C LEU A 70 8.82 -1.95 6.01
N VAL A 71 8.84 -2.43 7.25
CA VAL A 71 10.10 -2.59 8.02
C VAL A 71 11.02 -3.62 7.34
N VAL A 72 10.48 -4.76 6.92
CA VAL A 72 11.24 -5.81 6.23
C VAL A 72 11.80 -5.29 4.91
N GLN A 73 11.01 -4.54 4.14
CA GLN A 73 11.44 -3.91 2.89
C GLN A 73 12.55 -2.87 3.12
N LEU A 74 12.38 -1.99 4.08
CA LEU A 74 13.39 -0.96 4.41
C LEU A 74 14.69 -1.56 4.94
N ARG A 75 14.65 -2.71 5.60
CA ARG A 75 15.83 -3.45 6.05
C ARG A 75 16.53 -4.23 4.94
N GLY A 76 15.90 -4.41 3.78
CA GLY A 76 16.44 -5.24 2.70
C GLY A 76 16.25 -6.74 2.95
N GLU A 77 15.27 -7.13 3.75
CA GLU A 77 15.03 -8.50 4.22
C GLU A 77 13.80 -9.16 3.56
N ALA A 78 13.22 -8.53 2.52
CA ALA A 78 11.98 -9.00 1.90
C ALA A 78 12.17 -10.16 0.88
N GLY A 79 13.41 -10.60 0.63
CA GLY A 79 13.67 -11.72 -0.27
C GLY A 79 13.16 -11.46 -1.69
N ALA A 80 12.33 -12.36 -2.22
CA ALA A 80 11.80 -12.25 -3.58
C ALA A 80 10.84 -11.07 -3.78
N ARG A 81 10.29 -10.50 -2.70
CA ARG A 81 9.41 -9.33 -2.77
C ARG A 81 10.17 -8.01 -2.63
N GLN A 82 11.50 -8.05 -2.52
CA GLN A 82 12.31 -6.87 -2.20
C GLN A 82 12.19 -5.78 -3.27
N VAL A 83 11.75 -4.59 -2.83
CA VAL A 83 11.84 -3.36 -3.61
C VAL A 83 13.28 -2.83 -3.50
N GLN A 84 13.98 -2.78 -4.61
CA GLN A 84 15.38 -2.38 -4.63
C GLN A 84 15.55 -0.91 -4.27
N GLY A 85 16.49 -0.62 -3.37
CA GLY A 85 16.81 0.73 -2.96
C GLY A 85 15.73 1.42 -2.11
N ALA A 86 14.83 0.67 -1.47
CA ALA A 86 13.78 1.23 -0.62
C ALA A 86 14.38 2.06 0.53
N ARG A 87 13.94 3.32 0.65
CA ARG A 87 14.41 4.27 1.69
C ARG A 87 13.27 4.92 2.45
N LEU A 88 12.14 5.15 1.81
CA LEU A 88 10.99 5.80 2.41
C LEU A 88 9.73 5.05 1.99
N ALA A 89 8.95 4.63 2.97
CA ALA A 89 7.76 3.82 2.75
C ALA A 89 6.56 4.43 3.48
N ILE A 90 5.35 4.19 2.94
CA ILE A 90 4.11 4.70 3.51
C ILE A 90 3.13 3.55 3.70
N ALA A 91 2.45 3.53 4.85
CA ALA A 91 1.27 2.70 5.10
C ALA A 91 0.05 3.59 5.23
N GLU A 92 -1.03 3.20 4.57
CA GLU A 92 -2.37 3.73 4.76
C GLU A 92 -3.27 2.61 5.27
N ASN A 93 -3.99 2.85 6.35
CA ASN A 93 -4.93 1.88 6.92
C ASN A 93 -6.23 2.61 7.24
N GLY A 94 -7.26 2.30 6.47
CA GLY A 94 -8.60 2.82 6.64
C GLY A 94 -9.40 2.07 7.70
N GLY A 95 -10.45 2.69 8.20
CA GLY A 95 -11.33 2.06 9.17
C GLY A 95 -12.66 2.77 9.38
N GLY A 96 -13.67 1.96 9.74
CA GLY A 96 -15.03 2.43 9.92
C GLY A 96 -15.69 2.84 8.60
N LEU A 97 -16.94 3.29 8.71
CA LEU A 97 -17.70 3.82 7.58
C LEU A 97 -18.36 5.14 7.97
N PHE A 98 -18.22 6.13 7.11
CA PHE A 98 -18.95 7.38 7.17
C PHE A 98 -19.57 7.66 5.79
N GLY A 99 -20.88 7.39 5.67
CA GLY A 99 -21.53 7.40 4.36
C GLY A 99 -21.02 6.26 3.48
N ILE A 100 -20.35 6.60 2.39
CA ILE A 100 -19.75 5.65 1.44
C ILE A 100 -18.22 5.59 1.53
N GLU A 101 -17.62 6.32 2.48
CA GLU A 101 -16.18 6.46 2.63
C GLU A 101 -15.71 5.88 3.97
N GLU A 102 -14.39 5.71 4.11
CA GLU A 102 -13.77 5.38 5.38
C GLU A 102 -13.90 6.54 6.36
N ALA A 103 -14.26 6.23 7.60
CA ALA A 103 -14.43 7.24 8.64
C ALA A 103 -13.09 7.75 9.19
N VAL A 104 -12.05 6.93 9.15
CA VAL A 104 -10.70 7.22 9.68
C VAL A 104 -9.65 6.61 8.76
N ALA A 105 -8.59 7.34 8.48
CA ALA A 105 -7.40 6.82 7.85
C ALA A 105 -6.17 7.09 8.75
N ALA A 106 -5.40 6.05 9.02
CA ALA A 106 -4.11 6.15 9.71
C ALA A 106 -2.98 6.09 8.68
N ILE A 107 -2.22 7.17 8.60
CA ILE A 107 -1.07 7.27 7.70
C ILE A 107 0.21 7.17 8.51
N THR A 108 1.08 6.23 8.14
CA THR A 108 2.40 6.06 8.76
C THR A 108 3.48 6.12 7.70
N ILE A 109 4.50 6.94 7.93
CA ILE A 109 5.67 7.05 7.05
C ILE A 109 6.88 6.52 7.81
N LEU A 110 7.59 5.58 7.21
CA LEU A 110 8.80 4.99 7.74
C LEU A 110 9.97 5.29 6.80
N GLY A 111 11.13 5.53 7.39
CA GLY A 111 12.35 5.83 6.65
C GLY A 111 13.55 5.05 7.19
N ARG A 112 14.55 4.90 6.32
CA ARG A 112 15.84 4.30 6.62
C ARG A 112 16.96 5.29 6.34
#